data_d66960e0e66b6009d04a2607d6d8c29c
#
_entry.id   d66960e0e66b6009d04a2607d6d8c29c
#
_cell.length_a   1.000
_cell.length_b   1.000
_cell.length_c   1.000
_cell.angle_alpha   90.00
_cell.angle_beta   90.00
_cell.angle_gamma   90.00
#
_symmetry.space_group_name_H-M   'P 1'
#
loop_
_entity.id
_entity.type
_entity.pdbx_description
1 polymer ?
#
loop_
_entity_poly.entity_id
_entity_poly.type
_entity_poly.pdbx_seq_one_letter_code
_entity_poly.pdbx_strand_id
1 'polypeptide(L)'
;MQRKKLALILVLTLGLALTAAPALAHFGMIIPQKNTVEKSDPKTVALSYLFWHPMENQGLELGQPVEVGYLIDGKKIDLLPGLKPVKKNGMTTWAGSLAIKQPGDYILYMTPPAYWEPAEDKFIIHYTKTVVSALGLMEGWDVAVGQKVEMIPLTRPYGLWAGNSFSAKVVYKGQPLANADVEVEFYNPDGKKKAPGDAYVTQVVKTDAQGQFTWNLPWPGWWGFA
;
A
#
# COMPACT_ATOMS: atom_id res chain seq x y z
N MET A 1 49.80 -6.77 -29.77
CA MET A 1 49.22 -5.67 -28.95
C MET A 1 47.73 -5.44 -29.16
N GLN A 2 47.19 -5.51 -30.37
CA GLN A 2 45.74 -5.30 -30.63
C GLN A 2 44.81 -6.34 -29.97
N ARG A 3 45.17 -7.64 -29.97
CA ARG A 3 44.34 -8.70 -29.36
C ARG A 3 44.19 -8.56 -27.85
N LYS A 4 45.20 -8.05 -27.12
CA LYS A 4 45.11 -7.80 -25.68
C LYS A 4 44.25 -6.56 -25.33
N LYS A 5 44.22 -5.55 -26.21
CA LYS A 5 43.34 -4.38 -26.06
C LYS A 5 41.87 -4.73 -26.32
N LEU A 6 41.59 -5.63 -27.28
CA LEU A 6 40.21 -6.10 -27.54
C LEU A 6 39.66 -6.94 -26.39
N ALA A 7 40.50 -7.82 -25.81
CA ALA A 7 40.09 -8.61 -24.63
C ALA A 7 39.83 -7.74 -23.39
N LEU A 8 40.60 -6.66 -23.18
CA LEU A 8 40.42 -5.74 -22.08
C LEU A 8 39.12 -4.92 -22.22
N ILE A 9 38.76 -4.52 -23.44
CA ILE A 9 37.52 -3.81 -23.74
C ILE A 9 36.32 -4.74 -23.55
N LEU A 10 36.43 -6.01 -23.95
CA LEU A 10 35.36 -7.00 -23.77
C LEU A 10 35.12 -7.34 -22.29
N VAL A 11 36.16 -7.39 -21.47
CA VAL A 11 36.06 -7.61 -20.01
C VAL A 11 35.50 -6.37 -19.32
N LEU A 12 35.83 -5.16 -19.77
CA LEU A 12 35.24 -3.92 -19.22
C LEU A 12 33.76 -3.75 -19.59
N THR A 13 33.33 -4.18 -20.78
CA THR A 13 31.92 -4.13 -21.19
C THR A 13 31.09 -5.24 -20.54
N LEU A 14 31.69 -6.40 -20.21
CA LEU A 14 30.98 -7.47 -19.49
C LEU A 14 30.87 -7.19 -17.99
N GLY A 15 31.76 -6.37 -17.40
CA GLY A 15 31.72 -5.94 -16.01
C GLY A 15 30.68 -4.85 -15.73
N LEU A 16 30.06 -4.26 -16.75
CA LEU A 16 28.99 -3.25 -16.64
C LEU A 16 27.60 -3.85 -16.96
N ALA A 17 27.44 -5.16 -16.90
CA ALA A 17 26.12 -5.74 -16.70
C ALA A 17 25.72 -5.37 -15.26
N LEU A 18 25.30 -4.11 -15.07
CA LEU A 18 24.59 -3.62 -13.92
C LEU A 18 23.48 -4.63 -13.64
N THR A 19 23.61 -5.39 -12.59
CA THR A 19 22.47 -6.07 -11.98
C THR A 19 21.53 -4.95 -11.56
N ALA A 20 20.61 -4.55 -12.45
CA ALA A 20 19.44 -3.81 -12.03
C ALA A 20 18.79 -4.72 -10.99
N ALA A 21 19.02 -4.43 -9.71
CA ALA A 21 18.22 -5.03 -8.67
C ALA A 21 16.77 -4.67 -9.02
N PRO A 22 15.85 -5.63 -9.03
CA PRO A 22 14.45 -5.31 -9.22
C PRO A 22 14.09 -4.24 -8.18
N ALA A 23 13.56 -3.12 -8.63
CA ALA A 23 12.98 -2.13 -7.73
C ALA A 23 11.76 -2.81 -7.11
N LEU A 24 11.94 -3.40 -5.94
CA LEU A 24 10.84 -4.01 -5.18
C LEU A 24 10.07 -2.88 -4.51
N ALA A 25 8.79 -2.79 -4.81
CA ALA A 25 7.92 -1.80 -4.20
C ALA A 25 7.75 -2.09 -2.70
N HIS A 26 7.99 -1.08 -1.87
CA HIS A 26 7.73 -1.14 -0.45
C HIS A 26 6.35 -0.58 -0.16
N PHE A 27 5.52 -1.33 0.55
CA PHE A 27 4.17 -0.91 0.88
C PHE A 27 4.02 -0.68 2.39
N GLY A 28 3.66 0.55 2.78
CA GLY A 28 3.01 0.77 4.07
C GLY A 28 1.59 0.20 3.99
N MET A 29 1.21 -0.66 4.93
CA MET A 29 -0.06 -1.38 4.85
C MET A 29 -0.84 -1.26 6.15
N ILE A 30 -2.16 -1.08 6.02
CA ILE A 30 -3.12 -1.24 7.12
C ILE A 30 -4.04 -2.39 6.73
N ILE A 31 -3.97 -3.49 7.45
CA ILE A 31 -4.77 -4.69 7.18
C ILE A 31 -5.76 -4.89 8.32
N PRO A 32 -7.02 -4.50 8.15
CA PRO A 32 -8.09 -4.87 9.08
C PRO A 32 -8.43 -6.35 8.95
N GLN A 33 -8.75 -6.98 10.07
CA GLN A 33 -9.18 -8.38 10.10
C GLN A 33 -10.43 -8.59 9.21
N LYS A 34 -11.27 -7.55 9.08
CA LYS A 34 -12.47 -7.53 8.27
C LYS A 34 -12.70 -6.12 7.73
N ASN A 35 -13.01 -5.98 6.45
CA ASN A 35 -13.25 -4.68 5.82
C ASN A 35 -14.73 -4.32 5.66
N THR A 36 -15.64 -5.26 5.99
CA THR A 36 -17.09 -5.01 6.09
C THR A 36 -17.59 -5.57 7.41
N VAL A 37 -18.26 -4.77 8.23
CA VAL A 37 -18.76 -5.14 9.56
C VAL A 37 -20.27 -5.07 9.56
N GLU A 38 -20.92 -6.22 9.67
CA GLU A 38 -22.37 -6.37 9.71
C GLU A 38 -22.92 -6.19 11.13
N LYS A 39 -24.25 -6.09 11.27
CA LYS A 39 -24.92 -5.94 12.58
C LYS A 39 -24.62 -7.10 13.53
N SER A 40 -24.48 -8.31 13.00
CA SER A 40 -24.15 -9.53 13.75
C SER A 40 -22.69 -9.68 14.12
N ASP A 41 -21.78 -8.91 13.50
CA ASP A 41 -20.34 -9.00 13.74
C ASP A 41 -19.93 -8.34 15.07
N PRO A 42 -18.78 -8.76 15.64
CA PRO A 42 -18.13 -8.02 16.71
C PRO A 42 -17.88 -6.56 16.31
N LYS A 43 -18.11 -5.64 17.25
CA LYS A 43 -17.92 -4.20 17.01
C LYS A 43 -16.50 -3.72 17.25
N THR A 44 -15.56 -4.65 17.31
CA THR A 44 -14.13 -4.36 17.38
C THR A 44 -13.42 -5.13 16.26
N VAL A 45 -12.71 -4.40 15.41
CA VAL A 45 -11.92 -4.95 14.31
C VAL A 45 -10.45 -4.86 14.66
N ALA A 46 -9.73 -5.98 14.66
CA ALA A 46 -8.29 -5.97 14.85
C ALA A 46 -7.60 -5.38 13.61
N LEU A 47 -6.55 -4.58 13.84
CA LEU A 47 -5.77 -3.90 12.82
C LEU A 47 -4.32 -4.32 12.90
N SER A 48 -3.72 -4.62 11.74
CA SER A 48 -2.28 -4.82 11.59
C SER A 48 -1.70 -3.73 10.72
N TYR A 49 -0.56 -3.16 11.15
CA TYR A 49 0.18 -2.14 10.43
C TYR A 49 1.53 -2.73 10.05
N LEU A 50 1.81 -2.80 8.76
CA LEU A 50 2.95 -3.51 8.20
C LEU A 50 3.75 -2.58 7.27
N PHE A 51 5.03 -2.93 7.08
CA PHE A 51 5.86 -2.42 6.00
C PHE A 51 6.41 -3.63 5.26
N TRP A 52 5.97 -3.85 4.02
CA TRP A 52 6.06 -5.17 3.40
C TRP A 52 6.28 -5.10 1.88
N HIS A 53 6.90 -6.14 1.31
CA HIS A 53 6.74 -6.52 -0.09
C HIS A 53 5.55 -7.49 -0.18
N PRO A 54 4.36 -7.04 -0.57
CA PRO A 54 3.13 -7.79 -0.37
C PRO A 54 3.10 -9.13 -1.10
N MET A 55 3.53 -9.17 -2.37
CA MET A 55 3.48 -10.38 -3.20
C MET A 55 4.48 -11.43 -2.72
N GLU A 56 5.66 -11.03 -2.30
CA GLU A 56 6.71 -11.93 -1.82
C GLU A 56 6.54 -12.33 -0.37
N ASN A 57 5.63 -11.67 0.36
CA ASN A 57 5.41 -11.82 1.79
C ASN A 57 6.70 -11.57 2.60
N GLN A 58 7.52 -10.62 2.16
CA GLN A 58 8.76 -10.22 2.81
C GLN A 58 8.54 -8.94 3.61
N GLY A 59 8.89 -8.99 4.91
CA GLY A 59 8.74 -7.86 5.84
C GLY A 59 9.95 -6.97 5.92
N LEU A 60 9.69 -5.71 6.27
CA LEU A 60 10.67 -4.71 6.67
C LEU A 60 10.29 -4.16 8.06
N GLU A 61 11.26 -3.53 8.73
CA GLU A 61 11.02 -2.89 10.01
C GLU A 61 10.12 -1.66 9.85
N LEU A 62 8.95 -1.68 10.48
CA LEU A 62 8.10 -0.50 10.58
C LEU A 62 8.42 0.23 11.87
N GLY A 63 9.12 1.36 11.75
CA GLY A 63 9.31 2.28 12.88
C GLY A 63 7.97 2.72 13.47
N GLN A 64 7.99 3.27 14.68
CA GLN A 64 6.75 3.78 15.29
C GLN A 64 6.09 4.81 14.38
N PRO A 65 4.83 4.60 13.96
CA PRO A 65 4.11 5.57 13.14
C PRO A 65 4.03 6.95 13.82
N VAL A 66 4.08 7.98 13.01
CA VAL A 66 3.96 9.38 13.45
C VAL A 66 2.50 9.76 13.67
N GLU A 67 1.62 9.21 12.83
CA GLU A 67 0.19 9.45 12.88
C GLU A 67 -0.56 8.17 12.50
N VAL A 68 -1.57 7.80 13.29
CA VAL A 68 -2.49 6.71 13.00
C VAL A 68 -3.87 7.08 13.50
N GLY A 69 -4.87 6.92 12.65
CA GLY A 69 -6.24 7.25 13.02
C GLY A 69 -7.25 6.75 12.00
N TYR A 70 -8.48 7.23 12.19
CA TYR A 70 -9.52 7.09 11.19
C TYR A 70 -10.33 8.37 11.04
N LEU A 71 -10.88 8.57 9.85
CA LEU A 71 -11.83 9.62 9.54
C LEU A 71 -13.21 8.99 9.40
N ILE A 72 -14.23 9.58 10.05
CA ILE A 72 -15.65 9.27 9.88
C ILE A 72 -16.46 10.54 10.10
N ASP A 73 -17.46 10.81 9.27
CA ASP A 73 -18.31 12.01 9.34
C ASP A 73 -17.50 13.31 9.52
N GLY A 74 -16.41 13.44 8.78
CA GLY A 74 -15.51 14.61 8.83
C GLY A 74 -14.68 14.74 10.12
N LYS A 75 -14.73 13.76 11.02
CA LYS A 75 -13.99 13.77 12.30
C LYS A 75 -12.83 12.79 12.27
N LYS A 76 -11.63 13.27 12.52
CA LYS A 76 -10.44 12.45 12.74
C LYS A 76 -10.38 11.97 14.19
N ILE A 77 -10.17 10.68 14.36
CA ILE A 77 -10.00 10.03 15.67
C ILE A 77 -8.62 9.40 15.71
N ASP A 78 -7.85 9.75 16.73
CA ASP A 78 -6.49 9.24 16.94
C ASP A 78 -6.52 7.79 17.48
N LEU A 79 -5.75 6.91 16.85
CA LEU A 79 -5.52 5.53 17.28
C LEU A 79 -4.09 5.27 17.74
N LEU A 80 -3.18 6.25 17.56
CA LEU A 80 -1.75 6.10 17.87
C LEU A 80 -1.50 5.64 19.32
N PRO A 81 -2.18 6.18 20.36
CA PRO A 81 -1.96 5.76 21.75
C PRO A 81 -2.31 4.29 22.03
N GLY A 82 -3.15 3.68 21.18
CA GLY A 82 -3.59 2.29 21.32
C GLY A 82 -2.71 1.27 20.60
N LEU A 83 -1.70 1.72 19.85
CA LEU A 83 -0.81 0.84 19.10
C LEU A 83 0.15 0.08 20.01
N LYS A 84 0.38 -1.18 19.66
CA LYS A 84 1.36 -2.04 20.33
C LYS A 84 2.33 -2.62 19.30
N PRO A 85 3.64 -2.59 19.56
CA PRO A 85 4.60 -3.24 18.69
C PRO A 85 4.44 -4.77 18.81
N VAL A 86 4.50 -5.44 17.66
CA VAL A 86 4.48 -6.91 17.58
C VAL A 86 5.52 -7.36 16.56
N LYS A 87 6.05 -8.58 16.73
CA LYS A 87 6.96 -9.18 15.76
C LYS A 87 6.20 -10.09 14.81
N LYS A 88 6.41 -9.88 13.51
CA LYS A 88 5.93 -10.77 12.44
C LYS A 88 7.11 -11.08 11.51
N ASN A 89 7.42 -12.36 11.32
CA ASN A 89 8.59 -12.81 10.55
C ASN A 89 9.90 -12.13 10.98
N GLY A 90 10.08 -11.88 12.28
CA GLY A 90 11.26 -11.19 12.81
C GLY A 90 11.23 -9.67 12.76
N MET A 91 10.39 -9.07 11.91
CA MET A 91 10.28 -7.61 11.74
C MET A 91 9.31 -6.97 12.71
N THR A 92 9.59 -5.74 13.14
CA THR A 92 8.66 -4.95 13.94
C THR A 92 7.50 -4.50 13.06
N THR A 93 6.31 -4.76 13.53
CA THR A 93 5.02 -4.31 13.00
C THR A 93 4.20 -3.74 14.14
N TRP A 94 3.03 -3.19 13.87
CA TRP A 94 2.18 -2.66 14.92
C TRP A 94 0.79 -3.28 14.86
N ALA A 95 0.19 -3.47 16.02
CA ALA A 95 -1.17 -3.95 16.17
C ALA A 95 -2.02 -2.88 16.88
N GLY A 96 -3.27 -2.78 16.47
CA GLY A 96 -4.27 -1.90 17.07
C GLY A 96 -5.68 -2.46 16.92
N SER A 97 -6.66 -1.66 17.24
CA SER A 97 -8.07 -2.02 17.07
C SER A 97 -8.92 -0.82 16.69
N LEU A 98 -9.94 -1.07 15.88
CA LEU A 98 -10.99 -0.12 15.53
C LEU A 98 -12.27 -0.51 16.25
N ALA A 99 -12.81 0.38 17.09
CA ALA A 99 -14.14 0.23 17.68
C ALA A 99 -15.19 0.83 16.75
N ILE A 100 -16.15 0.00 16.30
CA ILE A 100 -17.29 0.44 15.48
C ILE A 100 -18.36 1.01 16.42
N LYS A 101 -18.56 2.32 16.33
CA LYS A 101 -19.50 3.05 17.20
C LYS A 101 -20.79 3.48 16.49
N GLN A 102 -20.74 3.55 15.15
CA GLN A 102 -21.86 4.03 14.34
C GLN A 102 -21.80 3.43 12.92
N PRO A 103 -22.89 3.46 12.14
CA PRO A 103 -22.86 3.14 10.73
C PRO A 103 -21.97 4.13 9.95
N GLY A 104 -21.37 3.66 8.83
CA GLY A 104 -20.57 4.49 7.92
C GLY A 104 -19.24 3.84 7.56
N ASP A 105 -18.46 4.55 6.76
CA ASP A 105 -17.17 4.10 6.29
C ASP A 105 -16.07 4.77 7.10
N TYR A 106 -15.29 3.95 7.79
CA TYR A 106 -14.13 4.34 8.59
C TYR A 106 -12.91 4.35 7.68
N ILE A 107 -12.42 5.53 7.29
CA ILE A 107 -11.19 5.67 6.50
C ILE A 107 -10.01 5.63 7.46
N LEU A 108 -9.39 4.48 7.60
CA LEU A 108 -8.17 4.30 8.38
C LEU A 108 -6.99 4.92 7.64
N TYR A 109 -6.09 5.59 8.36
CA TYR A 109 -4.88 6.17 7.79
C TYR A 109 -3.68 6.03 8.72
N MET A 110 -2.49 6.02 8.11
CA MET A 110 -1.19 5.97 8.79
C MET A 110 -0.20 6.86 8.06
N THR A 111 0.59 7.60 8.83
CA THR A 111 1.82 8.25 8.37
C THR A 111 2.98 7.59 9.12
N PRO A 112 3.77 6.70 8.48
CA PRO A 112 4.96 6.11 9.09
C PRO A 112 6.10 7.13 9.14
N PRO A 113 7.22 6.85 9.87
CA PRO A 113 8.44 7.61 9.72
C PRO A 113 8.98 7.49 8.30
N ALA A 114 9.79 8.48 7.89
CA ALA A 114 10.47 8.41 6.61
C ALA A 114 11.42 7.20 6.57
N TYR A 115 11.33 6.41 5.51
CA TYR A 115 12.20 5.29 5.22
C TYR A 115 13.32 5.74 4.27
N TRP A 116 14.56 5.41 4.60
CA TRP A 116 15.68 5.60 3.69
C TRP A 116 15.72 4.50 2.65
N GLU A 117 15.58 4.85 1.38
CA GLU A 117 15.67 3.92 0.25
C GLU A 117 17.07 3.98 -0.38
N PRO A 118 17.95 3.00 -0.09
CA PRO A 118 19.33 3.05 -0.57
C PRO A 118 19.46 3.00 -2.09
N ALA A 119 18.55 2.30 -2.78
CA ALA A 119 18.57 2.15 -4.23
C ALA A 119 18.26 3.47 -4.95
N GLU A 120 17.52 4.37 -4.31
CA GLU A 120 17.09 5.64 -4.87
C GLU A 120 17.78 6.86 -4.23
N ASP A 121 18.64 6.63 -3.21
CA ASP A 121 19.37 7.66 -2.45
C ASP A 121 18.45 8.76 -1.91
N LYS A 122 17.26 8.37 -1.38
CA LYS A 122 16.26 9.31 -0.88
C LYS A 122 15.43 8.76 0.28
N PHE A 123 14.78 9.67 1.02
CA PHE A 123 13.77 9.33 2.00
C PHE A 123 12.39 9.25 1.36
N ILE A 124 11.66 8.18 1.66
CA ILE A 124 10.30 7.93 1.19
C ILE A 124 9.35 7.90 2.40
N ILE A 125 8.16 8.48 2.26
CA ILE A 125 7.09 8.40 3.26
C ILE A 125 5.88 7.72 2.61
N HIS A 126 5.51 6.58 3.14
CA HIS A 126 4.38 5.76 2.65
C HIS A 126 3.08 6.18 3.33
N TYR A 127 2.47 7.28 2.90
CA TYR A 127 1.13 7.65 3.36
C TYR A 127 0.14 6.55 3.01
N THR A 128 -0.45 5.95 4.03
CA THR A 128 -1.27 4.74 3.85
C THR A 128 -2.70 5.00 4.25
N LYS A 129 -3.65 4.42 3.50
CA LYS A 129 -5.06 4.47 3.84
C LYS A 129 -5.80 3.20 3.39
N THR A 130 -6.83 2.82 4.14
CA THR A 130 -7.77 1.76 3.80
C THR A 130 -9.15 2.07 4.38
N VAL A 131 -10.18 1.34 3.96
CA VAL A 131 -11.56 1.60 4.39
C VAL A 131 -12.15 0.36 5.05
N VAL A 132 -12.81 0.56 6.19
CA VAL A 132 -13.69 -0.42 6.83
C VAL A 132 -15.11 0.10 6.77
N SER A 133 -15.99 -0.59 6.04
CA SER A 133 -17.42 -0.28 5.99
C SER A 133 -18.16 -0.93 7.14
N ALA A 134 -19.03 -0.19 7.81
CA ALA A 134 -19.72 -0.67 8.97
C ALA A 134 -21.24 -0.44 8.91
N LEU A 135 -21.99 -1.48 9.29
CA LEU A 135 -23.42 -1.46 9.57
C LEU A 135 -24.29 -1.04 8.36
N GLY A 136 -23.75 -1.18 7.13
CA GLY A 136 -24.52 -1.10 5.89
C GLY A 136 -24.86 0.30 5.39
N LEU A 137 -24.28 1.39 5.95
CA LEU A 137 -24.53 2.74 5.43
C LEU A 137 -23.83 2.98 4.09
N MET A 138 -22.60 2.48 3.95
CA MET A 138 -21.79 2.52 2.70
C MET A 138 -21.56 3.95 2.16
N GLU A 139 -21.31 4.91 3.04
CA GLU A 139 -21.09 6.32 2.72
C GLU A 139 -19.81 6.83 3.37
N GLY A 140 -19.08 7.70 2.66
CA GLY A 140 -17.87 8.38 3.16
C GLY A 140 -16.55 7.76 2.71
N TRP A 141 -16.56 6.64 1.96
CA TRP A 141 -15.35 5.92 1.51
C TRP A 141 -14.46 6.73 0.54
N ASP A 142 -15.02 7.72 -0.15
CA ASP A 142 -14.39 8.56 -1.18
C ASP A 142 -13.91 9.93 -0.65
N VAL A 143 -13.94 10.12 0.66
CA VAL A 143 -13.51 11.38 1.29
C VAL A 143 -11.99 11.42 1.47
N ALA A 144 -11.40 12.60 1.22
CA ALA A 144 -9.99 12.85 1.49
C ALA A 144 -9.71 12.96 2.99
N VAL A 145 -8.67 12.29 3.46
CA VAL A 145 -8.15 12.44 4.84
C VAL A 145 -7.30 13.71 4.97
N GLY A 146 -6.73 14.17 3.85
CA GLY A 146 -5.85 15.35 3.80
C GLY A 146 -4.37 15.01 4.03
N GLN A 147 -3.93 13.80 3.70
CA GLN A 147 -2.51 13.46 3.63
C GLN A 147 -1.84 14.22 2.48
N LYS A 148 -0.51 14.38 2.56
CA LYS A 148 0.25 15.17 1.56
C LYS A 148 0.18 14.54 0.16
N VAL A 149 0.28 13.21 0.08
CA VAL A 149 -0.04 12.40 -1.10
C VAL A 149 -1.19 11.50 -0.68
N GLU A 150 -2.21 11.37 -1.53
CA GLU A 150 -3.39 10.60 -1.18
C GLU A 150 -4.05 10.01 -2.43
N MET A 151 -4.49 8.77 -2.34
CA MET A 151 -5.37 8.14 -3.31
C MET A 151 -6.81 8.29 -2.84
N ILE A 152 -7.64 8.95 -3.65
CA ILE A 152 -9.08 9.09 -3.40
C ILE A 152 -9.80 8.07 -4.29
N PRO A 153 -10.47 7.07 -3.72
CA PRO A 153 -11.18 6.07 -4.51
C PRO A 153 -12.26 6.68 -5.40
N LEU A 154 -12.40 6.18 -6.62
CA LEU A 154 -13.51 6.42 -7.54
C LEU A 154 -14.39 5.18 -7.68
N THR A 155 -13.85 4.04 -7.27
CA THR A 155 -14.58 2.78 -7.06
C THR A 155 -14.57 2.49 -5.57
N ARG A 156 -15.71 2.12 -4.99
CA ARG A 156 -15.83 1.72 -3.59
C ARG A 156 -14.80 0.60 -3.27
N PRO A 157 -13.88 0.79 -2.28
CA PRO A 157 -12.73 -0.10 -2.10
C PRO A 157 -13.03 -1.38 -1.30
N TYR A 158 -14.29 -1.77 -1.20
CA TYR A 158 -14.76 -3.00 -0.57
C TYR A 158 -15.99 -3.56 -1.31
N GLY A 159 -16.29 -4.84 -1.08
CA GLY A 159 -17.41 -5.50 -1.75
C GLY A 159 -17.18 -5.66 -3.26
N LEU A 160 -15.92 -5.80 -3.68
CA LEU A 160 -15.54 -6.04 -5.07
C LEU A 160 -15.38 -7.54 -5.33
N TRP A 161 -15.84 -7.97 -6.48
CA TRP A 161 -15.60 -9.32 -6.98
C TRP A 161 -14.24 -9.41 -7.68
N ALA A 162 -13.63 -10.60 -7.69
CA ALA A 162 -12.52 -10.87 -8.59
C ALA A 162 -12.95 -10.58 -10.04
N GLY A 163 -12.09 -9.87 -10.79
CA GLY A 163 -12.39 -9.38 -12.13
C GLY A 163 -13.01 -7.99 -12.18
N ASN A 164 -13.44 -7.41 -11.05
CA ASN A 164 -13.85 -6.00 -11.03
C ASN A 164 -12.65 -5.08 -11.22
N SER A 165 -12.94 -3.87 -11.69
CA SER A 165 -11.95 -2.79 -11.75
C SER A 165 -12.00 -1.94 -10.48
N PHE A 166 -10.84 -1.52 -10.03
CA PHE A 166 -10.67 -0.46 -9.04
C PHE A 166 -10.11 0.79 -9.73
N SER A 167 -10.73 1.93 -9.47
CA SER A 167 -10.28 3.23 -9.96
C SER A 167 -10.10 4.18 -8.80
N ALA A 168 -9.05 5.00 -8.87
CA ALA A 168 -8.80 6.04 -7.89
C ALA A 168 -8.16 7.27 -8.56
N LYS A 169 -8.16 8.37 -7.83
CA LYS A 169 -7.48 9.61 -8.17
C LYS A 169 -6.34 9.84 -7.20
N VAL A 170 -5.13 10.00 -7.72
CA VAL A 170 -3.96 10.40 -6.95
C VAL A 170 -3.90 11.92 -6.86
N VAL A 171 -3.72 12.43 -5.64
CA VAL A 171 -3.56 13.86 -5.39
C VAL A 171 -2.29 14.14 -4.60
N TYR A 172 -1.64 15.27 -4.89
CA TYR A 172 -0.56 15.83 -4.12
C TYR A 172 -0.99 17.20 -3.59
N LYS A 173 -1.04 17.35 -2.25
CA LYS A 173 -1.56 18.56 -1.59
C LYS A 173 -2.96 18.97 -2.12
N GLY A 174 -3.83 17.99 -2.32
CA GLY A 174 -5.18 18.18 -2.82
C GLY A 174 -5.32 18.46 -4.33
N GLN A 175 -4.21 18.55 -5.08
CA GLN A 175 -4.24 18.76 -6.53
C GLN A 175 -3.99 17.44 -7.26
N PRO A 176 -4.65 17.20 -8.40
CA PRO A 176 -4.41 16.01 -9.21
C PRO A 176 -2.93 15.82 -9.55
N LEU A 177 -2.43 14.60 -9.43
CA LEU A 177 -1.07 14.25 -9.80
C LEU A 177 -1.07 13.45 -11.10
N ALA A 178 -0.85 14.14 -12.21
CA ALA A 178 -0.79 13.53 -13.54
C ALA A 178 0.53 12.81 -13.78
N ASN A 179 0.48 11.77 -14.62
CA ASN A 179 1.65 10.98 -15.05
C ASN A 179 2.48 10.39 -13.89
N ALA A 180 1.85 10.15 -12.73
CA ALA A 180 2.47 9.43 -11.63
C ALA A 180 2.45 7.93 -11.93
N ASP A 181 3.52 7.24 -11.57
CA ASP A 181 3.51 5.79 -11.53
C ASP A 181 2.72 5.34 -10.30
N VAL A 182 1.85 4.36 -10.50
CA VAL A 182 1.13 3.68 -9.44
C VAL A 182 1.53 2.22 -9.48
N GLU A 183 2.26 1.79 -8.48
CA GLU A 183 2.68 0.41 -8.29
C GLU A 183 1.55 -0.40 -7.69
N VAL A 184 1.35 -1.62 -8.21
CA VAL A 184 0.23 -2.48 -7.84
C VAL A 184 0.74 -3.85 -7.45
N GLU A 185 0.42 -4.30 -6.23
CA GLU A 185 0.75 -5.64 -5.78
C GLU A 185 -0.43 -6.35 -5.09
N PHE A 186 -0.47 -7.65 -5.27
CA PHE A 186 -1.36 -8.52 -4.51
C PHE A 186 -0.73 -8.87 -3.16
N TYR A 187 -1.48 -8.72 -2.07
CA TYR A 187 -1.04 -9.20 -0.76
C TYR A 187 -1.21 -10.71 -0.66
N ASN A 188 -0.10 -11.42 -0.61
CA ASN A 188 0.05 -12.88 -0.64
C ASN A 188 0.55 -13.45 0.70
N PRO A 189 -0.25 -13.31 1.80
CA PRO A 189 0.21 -13.59 3.16
C PRO A 189 0.56 -15.05 3.42
N ASP A 190 0.04 -15.98 2.63
CA ASP A 190 0.28 -17.41 2.73
C ASP A 190 1.31 -17.94 1.70
N GLY A 191 1.85 -17.05 0.85
CA GLY A 191 2.87 -17.36 -0.16
C GLY A 191 2.43 -18.35 -1.24
N LYS A 192 1.12 -18.60 -1.38
CA LYS A 192 0.61 -19.60 -2.34
C LYS A 192 0.61 -19.13 -3.78
N LYS A 193 0.47 -17.82 -4.02
CA LYS A 193 0.57 -17.28 -5.37
C LYS A 193 2.04 -17.19 -5.76
N LYS A 194 2.35 -17.60 -6.98
CA LYS A 194 3.69 -17.50 -7.55
C LYS A 194 3.64 -16.60 -8.77
N ALA A 195 4.45 -15.57 -8.77
CA ALA A 195 4.65 -14.73 -9.94
C ALA A 195 5.43 -15.51 -11.01
N PRO A 196 5.06 -15.42 -12.29
CA PRO A 196 5.83 -16.07 -13.37
C PRO A 196 7.23 -15.49 -13.59
N GLY A 197 7.48 -14.29 -13.06
CA GLY A 197 8.74 -13.56 -13.14
C GLY A 197 8.62 -12.21 -12.46
N ASP A 198 9.73 -11.48 -12.28
CA ASP A 198 9.82 -10.26 -11.48
C ASP A 198 8.83 -9.16 -11.93
N ALA A 199 8.63 -8.98 -13.24
CA ALA A 199 7.67 -8.01 -13.77
C ALA A 199 6.20 -8.27 -13.38
N TYR A 200 5.89 -9.44 -12.82
CA TYR A 200 4.57 -9.79 -12.31
C TYR A 200 4.43 -9.59 -10.80
N VAL A 201 5.52 -9.34 -10.09
CA VAL A 201 5.51 -9.05 -8.66
C VAL A 201 4.91 -7.67 -8.44
N THR A 202 5.60 -6.64 -8.90
CA THR A 202 5.12 -5.26 -8.92
C THR A 202 4.71 -4.88 -10.34
N GLN A 203 3.45 -4.53 -10.51
CA GLN A 203 2.92 -4.04 -11.77
C GLN A 203 2.73 -2.52 -11.68
N VAL A 204 2.75 -1.82 -12.81
CA VAL A 204 2.70 -0.36 -12.82
C VAL A 204 1.62 0.13 -13.77
N VAL A 205 0.85 1.12 -13.35
CA VAL A 205 -0.06 1.90 -14.17
C VAL A 205 0.19 3.40 -13.96
N LYS A 206 0.09 4.20 -15.01
CA LYS A 206 0.25 5.66 -14.90
C LYS A 206 -1.08 6.36 -14.71
N THR A 207 -1.06 7.45 -13.93
CA THR A 207 -2.21 8.33 -13.84
C THR A 207 -2.36 9.16 -15.12
N ASP A 208 -3.61 9.44 -15.50
CA ASP A 208 -3.96 10.33 -16.59
C ASP A 208 -3.77 11.83 -16.23
N ALA A 209 -4.20 12.73 -17.12
CA ALA A 209 -4.10 14.19 -16.91
C ALA A 209 -4.93 14.69 -15.71
N GLN A 210 -5.93 13.93 -15.27
CA GLN A 210 -6.77 14.20 -14.09
C GLN A 210 -6.28 13.51 -12.82
N GLY A 211 -5.11 12.83 -12.88
CA GLY A 211 -4.54 12.06 -11.78
C GLY A 211 -5.26 10.74 -11.55
N GLN A 212 -6.07 10.24 -12.50
CA GLN A 212 -6.86 9.03 -12.34
C GLN A 212 -6.14 7.81 -12.92
N PHE A 213 -6.36 6.65 -12.30
CA PHE A 213 -5.96 5.36 -12.82
C PHE A 213 -7.06 4.32 -12.62
N THR A 214 -6.97 3.23 -13.35
CA THR A 214 -7.85 2.06 -13.21
C THR A 214 -7.03 0.79 -13.30
N TRP A 215 -7.35 -0.16 -12.44
CA TRP A 215 -6.72 -1.48 -12.39
C TRP A 215 -7.75 -2.58 -12.24
N ASN A 216 -7.59 -3.71 -12.95
CA ASN A 216 -8.45 -4.88 -12.79
C ASN A 216 -7.90 -5.79 -11.70
N LEU A 217 -8.79 -6.30 -10.84
CA LEU A 217 -8.47 -7.15 -9.70
C LEU A 217 -8.67 -8.63 -10.08
N PRO A 218 -7.65 -9.34 -10.59
CA PRO A 218 -7.85 -10.68 -11.15
C PRO A 218 -8.14 -11.75 -10.11
N TRP A 219 -7.77 -11.53 -8.84
CA TRP A 219 -7.95 -12.50 -7.76
C TRP A 219 -8.67 -11.89 -6.57
N PRO A 220 -9.42 -12.71 -5.81
CA PRO A 220 -9.95 -12.27 -4.52
C PRO A 220 -8.82 -12.11 -3.51
N GLY A 221 -8.92 -11.10 -2.65
CA GLY A 221 -7.93 -10.78 -1.61
C GLY A 221 -7.63 -9.29 -1.54
N TRP A 222 -6.55 -8.96 -0.85
CA TRP A 222 -6.08 -7.58 -0.69
C TRP A 222 -5.13 -7.18 -1.82
N TRP A 223 -5.33 -5.99 -2.32
CA TRP A 223 -4.48 -5.36 -3.34
C TRP A 223 -3.95 -4.04 -2.80
N GLY A 224 -2.64 -3.82 -2.92
CA GLY A 224 -1.97 -2.57 -2.60
C GLY A 224 -1.77 -1.72 -3.86
N PHE A 225 -1.86 -0.40 -3.68
CA PHE A 225 -1.56 0.61 -4.68
C PHE A 225 -0.63 1.63 -4.02
N ALA A 226 0.57 1.89 -4.61
CA ALA A 226 1.58 2.79 -4.08
C ALA A 226 2.09 3.78 -5.11
#